data_d6bc884dd3a50189dfbd9b7810681e9e
#
_entry.id   d6bc884dd3a50189dfbd9b7810681e9e
#
_cell.length_a   1.000
_cell.length_b   1.000
_cell.length_c   1.000
_cell.angle_alpha   90.00
_cell.angle_beta   90.00
_cell.angle_gamma   90.00
#
_symmetry.space_group_name_H-M   'P 1'
#
loop_
_entity.id
_entity.type
_entity.pdbx_description
1 polymer ?
#
loop_
_entity_poly.entity_id
_entity_poly.type
_entity_poly.pdbx_seq_one_letter_code
_entity_poly.pdbx_strand_id
1 'polypeptide(L)'
;MGRATPGQCSRWGPVFGFLGFVIFITLFSPTAGYAQTSAAPVKVLIVTGQDWPGHLWRETAPTLRSILEADKRATVRIFDDPHALDSATLTNYQVLLLHFQNWETPGPGAAARENLQRFVAKGGGLMSVHFACGAWHGEWPEFQKIVGRVWHGAGPGKAQHDPRGPFTVRIVDREHPITRGLADFETTDELYTCLTGEVPIHLLAQAKSKVDQRDHAMAFTRDYGKGRVFLTTLGHDVKAFTNACVPQLLRQACAWTAGAKN
;
A
#
# COMPACT_ATOMS: atom_id res chain seq x y z
N MET A 1 4.24 39.42 -66.87
CA MET A 1 3.27 39.68 -67.96
C MET A 1 1.94 39.33 -67.36
N GLY A 2 1.05 40.13 -67.12
CA GLY A 2 0.34 41.25 -67.61
C GLY A 2 -0.94 41.26 -66.84
N ARG A 3 -1.21 42.36 -66.11
CA ARG A 3 -2.22 43.38 -66.34
C ARG A 3 -3.66 42.84 -66.38
N ALA A 4 -4.67 43.44 -65.81
CA ALA A 4 -5.04 44.73 -65.24
C ALA A 4 -6.57 44.74 -65.09
N THR A 5 -7.07 45.22 -64.02
CA THR A 5 -8.21 46.13 -63.74
C THR A 5 -9.14 46.53 -64.87
N PRO A 6 -10.25 47.30 -64.65
CA PRO A 6 -11.08 47.60 -63.49
C PRO A 6 -12.60 47.64 -63.85
N GLY A 7 -13.46 47.97 -62.91
CA GLY A 7 -14.82 48.42 -63.29
C GLY A 7 -15.73 48.74 -62.11
N GLN A 8 -15.87 50.00 -61.84
CA GLN A 8 -16.82 50.70 -60.98
C GLN A 8 -18.28 50.45 -61.35
N CYS A 9 -19.24 50.50 -60.45
CA CYS A 9 -20.19 51.66 -60.37
C CYS A 9 -21.23 51.47 -59.26
N SER A 10 -21.32 52.48 -58.52
CA SER A 10 -22.29 52.96 -57.53
C SER A 10 -23.78 52.73 -57.80
N ARG A 11 -24.58 52.57 -56.74
CA ARG A 11 -25.84 53.36 -56.51
C ARG A 11 -26.31 53.23 -55.07
N TRP A 12 -26.57 54.40 -54.51
CA TRP A 12 -27.16 54.67 -53.22
C TRP A 12 -28.68 54.48 -53.26
N GLY A 13 -29.26 53.92 -52.15
CA GLY A 13 -30.66 54.00 -51.85
C GLY A 13 -30.85 53.82 -50.35
N PRO A 14 -31.61 54.63 -49.65
CA PRO A 14 -31.73 54.65 -48.22
C PRO A 14 -32.76 53.60 -47.80
N VAL A 15 -32.44 52.76 -46.77
CA VAL A 15 -33.42 51.92 -46.12
C VAL A 15 -33.36 52.19 -44.62
N PHE A 16 -34.52 52.55 -44.11
CA PHE A 16 -34.90 52.85 -42.76
C PHE A 16 -34.37 51.77 -41.71
N GLY A 17 -33.79 52.29 -40.66
CA GLY A 17 -33.40 51.50 -39.49
C GLY A 17 -34.59 51.03 -38.67
N PHE A 18 -34.62 49.75 -38.39
CA PHE A 18 -35.33 49.18 -37.25
C PHE A 18 -34.30 48.80 -36.20
N LEU A 19 -34.24 49.57 -35.12
CA LEU A 19 -33.46 49.22 -33.95
C LEU A 19 -34.19 48.10 -33.20
N GLY A 20 -33.84 46.86 -33.49
CA GLY A 20 -34.22 45.72 -32.70
C GLY A 20 -33.30 45.60 -31.47
N PHE A 21 -33.83 45.94 -30.31
CA PHE A 21 -33.14 45.71 -29.02
C PHE A 21 -33.18 44.22 -28.73
N VAL A 22 -32.09 43.51 -28.98
CA VAL A 22 -31.92 42.11 -28.57
C VAL A 22 -31.48 42.12 -27.09
N ILE A 23 -32.42 41.84 -26.19
CA ILE A 23 -32.12 41.61 -24.79
C ILE A 23 -31.48 40.23 -24.70
N PHE A 24 -30.16 40.16 -24.51
CA PHE A 24 -29.46 38.94 -24.11
C PHE A 24 -29.79 38.66 -22.65
N ILE A 25 -30.76 37.79 -22.38
CA ILE A 25 -30.98 37.23 -21.05
C ILE A 25 -29.92 36.15 -20.86
N THR A 26 -28.81 36.49 -20.19
CA THR A 26 -27.84 35.51 -19.69
C THR A 26 -28.50 34.72 -18.55
N LEU A 27 -29.00 33.54 -18.89
CA LEU A 27 -29.39 32.55 -17.87
C LEU A 27 -28.11 32.10 -17.15
N PHE A 28 -27.86 32.70 -16.01
CA PHE A 28 -26.90 32.15 -15.03
C PHE A 28 -27.50 30.85 -14.48
N SER A 29 -27.11 29.70 -15.05
CA SER A 29 -27.35 28.42 -14.42
C SER A 29 -26.41 28.33 -13.20
N PRO A 30 -26.91 28.22 -11.97
CA PRO A 30 -26.03 27.94 -10.86
C PRO A 30 -25.47 26.52 -11.08
N THR A 31 -24.21 26.44 -11.40
CA THR A 31 -23.46 25.17 -11.29
C THR A 31 -23.46 24.81 -9.82
N ALA A 32 -24.38 23.95 -9.42
CA ALA A 32 -24.30 23.29 -8.14
C ALA A 32 -22.97 22.52 -8.12
N GLY A 33 -21.97 23.13 -7.50
CA GLY A 33 -20.73 22.45 -7.19
C GLY A 33 -21.09 21.28 -6.28
N TYR A 34 -21.12 20.07 -6.84
CA TYR A 34 -21.14 18.85 -6.05
C TYR A 34 -19.84 18.85 -5.24
N ALA A 35 -19.95 19.23 -3.96
CA ALA A 35 -18.88 19.01 -3.02
C ALA A 35 -18.64 17.49 -3.01
N GLN A 36 -17.55 17.06 -3.61
CA GLN A 36 -17.10 15.68 -3.59
C GLN A 36 -16.78 15.38 -2.12
N THR A 37 -17.71 14.75 -1.41
CA THR A 37 -17.47 14.30 -0.05
C THR A 37 -16.34 13.27 -0.13
N SER A 38 -15.14 13.70 0.25
CA SER A 38 -14.02 12.76 0.36
C SER A 38 -14.41 11.71 1.39
N ALA A 39 -14.28 10.44 1.02
CA ALA A 39 -14.49 9.35 1.97
C ALA A 39 -13.61 9.58 3.21
N ALA A 40 -14.10 9.21 4.39
CA ALA A 40 -13.34 9.35 5.62
C ALA A 40 -12.01 8.58 5.50
N PRO A 41 -10.91 9.12 6.02
CA PRO A 41 -9.62 8.44 5.97
C PRO A 41 -9.65 7.06 6.61
N VAL A 42 -8.93 6.11 6.02
CA VAL A 42 -8.74 4.77 6.56
C VAL A 42 -7.98 4.86 7.90
N LYS A 43 -8.54 4.31 8.96
CA LYS A 43 -7.87 4.24 10.27
C LYS A 43 -6.96 3.04 10.32
N VAL A 44 -5.67 3.28 10.46
CA VAL A 44 -4.62 2.27 10.51
C VAL A 44 -4.01 2.22 11.91
N LEU A 45 -3.81 1.01 12.43
CA LEU A 45 -3.01 0.78 13.62
C LEU A 45 -1.72 0.08 13.22
N ILE A 46 -0.57 0.73 13.45
CA ILE A 46 0.74 0.09 13.40
C ILE A 46 1.03 -0.50 14.79
N VAL A 47 1.27 -1.79 14.84
CA VAL A 47 1.67 -2.51 16.05
C VAL A 47 3.15 -2.86 15.91
N THR A 48 3.98 -2.33 16.81
CA THR A 48 5.44 -2.45 16.80
C THR A 48 5.98 -2.62 18.22
N GLY A 49 7.27 -2.38 18.47
CA GLY A 49 7.85 -2.30 19.83
C GLY A 49 8.76 -3.45 20.20
N GLN A 50 8.71 -4.56 19.49
CA GLN A 50 9.58 -5.72 19.70
C GLN A 50 10.29 -6.07 18.41
N ASP A 51 11.59 -6.23 18.49
CA ASP A 51 12.40 -6.70 17.38
C ASP A 51 13.83 -7.04 17.82
N TRP A 52 14.55 -7.67 16.91
CA TRP A 52 15.99 -7.87 17.01
C TRP A 52 16.72 -6.53 16.81
N PRO A 53 17.85 -6.28 17.53
CA PRO A 53 18.55 -4.98 17.46
C PRO A 53 18.98 -4.49 16.06
N GLY A 54 19.00 -5.38 15.06
CA GLY A 54 19.31 -5.01 13.68
C GLY A 54 18.19 -4.22 12.98
N HIS A 55 16.96 -4.31 13.47
CA HIS A 55 15.81 -3.62 12.90
C HIS A 55 15.40 -2.44 13.78
N LEU A 56 15.68 -1.24 13.33
CA LEU A 56 15.42 -0.01 14.10
C LEU A 56 13.95 0.42 13.97
N TRP A 57 13.03 -0.33 14.59
CA TRP A 57 11.60 -0.05 14.51
C TRP A 57 11.22 1.38 14.96
N ARG A 58 12.00 1.98 15.87
CA ARG A 58 11.80 3.36 16.30
C ARG A 58 12.01 4.38 15.19
N GLU A 59 12.71 4.02 14.12
CA GLU A 59 12.92 4.84 12.92
C GLU A 59 11.94 4.45 11.81
N THR A 60 11.74 3.16 11.61
CA THR A 60 10.92 2.64 10.50
C THR A 60 9.43 2.79 10.75
N ALA A 61 8.93 2.64 11.99
CA ALA A 61 7.50 2.80 12.27
C ALA A 61 7.00 4.24 12.06
N PRO A 62 7.69 5.33 12.50
CA PRO A 62 7.33 6.70 12.14
C PRO A 62 7.41 6.97 10.64
N THR A 63 8.39 6.36 9.95
CA THR A 63 8.52 6.47 8.50
C THR A 63 7.34 5.84 7.79
N LEU A 64 6.92 4.62 8.19
CA LEU A 64 5.72 3.96 7.68
C LEU A 64 4.46 4.82 7.89
N ARG A 65 4.30 5.42 9.07
CA ARG A 65 3.21 6.36 9.34
C ARG A 65 3.23 7.51 8.34
N SER A 66 4.37 8.17 8.18
CA SER A 66 4.50 9.31 7.25
C SER A 66 4.16 8.92 5.81
N ILE A 67 4.58 7.73 5.38
CA ILE A 67 4.26 7.18 4.06
C ILE A 67 2.75 6.99 3.89
N LEU A 68 2.09 6.37 4.85
CA LEU A 68 0.66 6.05 4.76
C LEU A 68 -0.23 7.31 4.84
N GLU A 69 0.19 8.33 5.59
CA GLU A 69 -0.55 9.59 5.75
C GLU A 69 -0.26 10.62 4.63
N ALA A 70 0.73 10.40 3.77
CA ALA A 70 1.23 11.38 2.80
C ALA A 70 0.16 11.92 1.84
N ASP A 71 -0.81 11.11 1.46
CA ASP A 71 -1.90 11.49 0.54
C ASP A 71 -3.23 11.74 1.25
N LYS A 72 -3.22 11.80 2.58
CA LYS A 72 -4.37 12.07 3.45
C LYS A 72 -5.52 11.05 3.35
N ARG A 73 -5.30 9.91 2.70
CA ARG A 73 -6.29 8.82 2.60
C ARG A 73 -6.29 7.90 3.83
N ALA A 74 -5.29 8.02 4.70
CA ALA A 74 -5.19 7.27 5.94
C ALA A 74 -4.89 8.18 7.12
N THR A 75 -5.29 7.73 8.31
CA THR A 75 -4.85 8.24 9.61
C THR A 75 -4.24 7.08 10.38
N VAL A 76 -3.04 7.29 10.94
CA VAL A 76 -2.25 6.21 11.51
C VAL A 76 -1.99 6.43 12.99
N ARG A 77 -2.26 5.41 13.80
CA ARG A 77 -1.74 5.29 15.16
C ARG A 77 -0.61 4.28 15.21
N ILE A 78 0.39 4.56 16.01
CA ILE A 78 1.45 3.63 16.35
C ILE A 78 1.26 3.21 17.80
N PHE A 79 1.30 1.90 18.04
CA PHE A 79 1.43 1.31 19.35
C PHE A 79 2.75 0.54 19.39
N ASP A 80 3.61 0.89 20.33
CA ASP A 80 4.94 0.32 20.52
C ASP A 80 4.97 -0.83 21.54
N ASP A 81 3.84 -1.52 21.66
CA ASP A 81 3.68 -2.74 22.43
C ASP A 81 2.76 -3.70 21.67
N PRO A 82 3.24 -4.89 21.24
CA PRO A 82 2.44 -5.90 20.57
C PRO A 82 1.21 -6.38 21.38
N HIS A 83 1.18 -6.19 22.70
CA HIS A 83 0.01 -6.46 23.53
C HIS A 83 -1.19 -5.52 23.23
N ALA A 84 -1.00 -4.48 22.42
CA ALA A 84 -2.13 -3.74 21.85
C ALA A 84 -3.15 -4.66 21.13
N LEU A 85 -2.69 -5.80 20.61
CA LEU A 85 -3.55 -6.81 19.98
C LEU A 85 -4.49 -7.53 20.97
N ASP A 86 -4.25 -7.45 22.26
CA ASP A 86 -5.16 -7.99 23.30
C ASP A 86 -6.45 -7.16 23.41
N SER A 87 -6.45 -5.95 22.88
CA SER A 87 -7.54 -4.99 23.02
C SER A 87 -8.75 -5.33 22.14
N ALA A 88 -9.94 -5.22 22.73
CA ALA A 88 -11.19 -5.27 21.96
C ALA A 88 -11.36 -4.07 20.99
N THR A 89 -10.58 -2.99 21.15
CA THR A 89 -10.67 -1.77 20.35
C THR A 89 -10.04 -1.90 18.95
N LEU A 90 -9.46 -3.04 18.61
CA LEU A 90 -8.95 -3.28 17.24
C LEU A 90 -10.01 -3.03 16.17
N THR A 91 -11.28 -3.26 16.48
CA THR A 91 -12.41 -3.02 15.58
C THR A 91 -12.63 -1.55 15.24
N ASN A 92 -11.98 -0.62 15.92
CA ASN A 92 -11.98 0.82 15.60
C ASN A 92 -11.10 1.15 14.37
N TYR A 93 -10.30 0.20 13.91
CA TYR A 93 -9.40 0.35 12.76
C TYR A 93 -9.92 -0.47 11.58
N GLN A 94 -9.63 -0.02 10.37
CA GLN A 94 -9.88 -0.76 9.14
C GLN A 94 -8.70 -1.63 8.76
N VAL A 95 -7.48 -1.20 9.12
CA VAL A 95 -6.24 -1.91 8.78
C VAL A 95 -5.37 -2.04 10.03
N LEU A 96 -4.85 -3.23 10.26
CA LEU A 96 -3.74 -3.49 11.16
C LEU A 96 -2.47 -3.67 10.34
N LEU A 97 -1.40 -2.96 10.71
CA LEU A 97 -0.07 -3.14 10.14
C LEU A 97 0.83 -3.72 11.22
N LEU A 98 1.24 -4.98 11.02
CA LEU A 98 2.20 -5.63 11.91
C LEU A 98 3.61 -5.20 11.52
N HIS A 99 4.35 -4.76 12.52
CA HIS A 99 5.72 -4.30 12.43
C HIS A 99 6.50 -4.68 13.70
N PHE A 100 6.40 -5.95 14.09
CA PHE A 100 7.11 -6.52 15.23
C PHE A 100 7.49 -7.97 14.96
N GLN A 101 8.52 -8.44 15.66
CA GLN A 101 8.84 -9.85 15.81
C GLN A 101 9.35 -10.09 17.23
N ASN A 102 9.23 -11.31 17.72
CA ASN A 102 9.46 -11.66 19.12
C ASN A 102 10.51 -12.75 19.29
N TRP A 103 11.65 -12.63 18.63
CA TRP A 103 12.68 -13.68 18.61
C TRP A 103 13.22 -14.03 20.00
N GLU A 104 13.38 -13.04 20.87
CA GLU A 104 14.00 -13.21 22.18
C GLU A 104 12.97 -13.22 23.33
N THR A 105 11.72 -12.94 23.03
CA THR A 105 10.65 -12.86 24.02
C THR A 105 9.41 -13.61 23.53
N PRO A 106 8.57 -14.17 24.42
CA PRO A 106 7.30 -14.73 24.01
C PRO A 106 6.46 -13.72 23.21
N GLY A 107 5.81 -14.19 22.16
CA GLY A 107 4.85 -13.38 21.39
C GLY A 107 3.60 -13.04 22.21
N PRO A 108 2.80 -12.08 21.77
CA PRO A 108 1.50 -11.78 22.36
C PRO A 108 0.65 -13.05 22.49
N GLY A 109 -0.03 -13.20 23.64
CA GLY A 109 -0.69 -14.42 24.05
C GLY A 109 -1.96 -14.79 23.26
N ALA A 110 -2.77 -15.67 23.87
CA ALA A 110 -3.97 -16.22 23.22
C ALA A 110 -4.97 -15.13 22.82
N ALA A 111 -5.20 -14.12 23.67
CA ALA A 111 -6.13 -13.03 23.37
C ALA A 111 -5.75 -12.24 22.12
N ALA A 112 -4.46 -11.90 21.95
CA ALA A 112 -3.94 -11.23 20.76
C ALA A 112 -4.14 -12.09 19.51
N ARG A 113 -3.82 -13.38 19.59
CA ARG A 113 -3.97 -14.34 18.48
C ARG A 113 -5.42 -14.44 18.02
N GLU A 114 -6.34 -14.65 18.96
CA GLU A 114 -7.78 -14.72 18.67
C GLU A 114 -8.33 -13.41 18.12
N ASN A 115 -7.92 -12.27 18.68
CA ASN A 115 -8.38 -10.95 18.22
C ASN A 115 -7.90 -10.66 16.81
N LEU A 116 -6.62 -10.90 16.51
CA LEU A 116 -6.06 -10.73 15.17
C LEU A 116 -6.75 -11.64 14.16
N GLN A 117 -6.87 -12.93 14.48
CA GLN A 117 -7.55 -13.91 13.63
C GLN A 117 -8.99 -13.48 13.33
N ARG A 118 -9.74 -13.12 14.38
CA ARG A 118 -11.13 -12.67 14.28
C ARG A 118 -11.26 -11.38 13.50
N PHE A 119 -10.35 -10.43 13.71
CA PHE A 119 -10.34 -9.16 13.01
C PHE A 119 -10.22 -9.38 11.50
N VAL A 120 -9.21 -10.15 11.06
CA VAL A 120 -9.00 -10.42 9.65
C VAL A 120 -10.14 -11.28 9.08
N ALA A 121 -10.52 -12.37 9.75
CA ALA A 121 -11.59 -13.25 9.27
C ALA A 121 -12.93 -12.54 9.05
N LYS A 122 -13.22 -11.48 9.83
CA LYS A 122 -14.44 -10.67 9.70
C LYS A 122 -14.36 -9.55 8.65
N GLY A 123 -13.23 -9.36 7.98
CA GLY A 123 -13.08 -8.40 6.90
C GLY A 123 -12.10 -7.26 7.18
N GLY A 124 -11.42 -7.26 8.32
CA GLY A 124 -10.34 -6.31 8.60
C GLY A 124 -9.15 -6.52 7.67
N GLY A 125 -8.51 -5.43 7.26
CA GLY A 125 -7.30 -5.45 6.45
C GLY A 125 -6.06 -5.74 7.30
N LEU A 126 -5.15 -6.55 6.77
CA LEU A 126 -3.88 -6.84 7.43
C LEU A 126 -2.71 -6.51 6.50
N MET A 127 -1.75 -5.76 7.01
CA MET A 127 -0.46 -5.57 6.38
C MET A 127 0.64 -6.15 7.27
N SER A 128 1.60 -6.86 6.70
CA SER A 128 2.81 -7.33 7.36
C SER A 128 4.02 -6.81 6.61
N VAL A 129 4.92 -6.12 7.30
CA VAL A 129 6.06 -5.44 6.68
C VAL A 129 7.36 -6.02 7.22
N HIS A 130 8.19 -6.47 6.31
CA HIS A 130 9.55 -6.99 6.50
C HIS A 130 9.61 -8.04 7.63
N PHE A 131 10.32 -7.75 8.71
CA PHE A 131 10.53 -8.67 9.83
C PHE A 131 9.24 -9.14 10.51
N ALA A 132 8.12 -8.45 10.30
CA ALA A 132 6.85 -8.87 10.89
C ALA A 132 6.33 -10.21 10.34
N CYS A 133 6.87 -10.72 9.23
CA CYS A 133 6.62 -12.10 8.81
C CYS A 133 7.23 -13.14 9.78
N GLY A 134 8.11 -12.73 10.69
CA GLY A 134 8.66 -13.54 11.79
C GLY A 134 7.90 -13.42 13.10
N ALA A 135 6.80 -12.68 13.16
CA ALA A 135 5.99 -12.58 14.37
C ALA A 135 5.51 -13.98 14.82
N TRP A 136 5.42 -14.16 16.15
CA TRP A 136 5.13 -15.44 16.80
C TRP A 136 6.07 -16.61 16.43
N HIS A 137 7.12 -16.41 15.75
CA HIS A 137 8.27 -17.29 15.43
C HIS A 137 8.01 -18.81 15.63
N GLY A 138 6.99 -19.36 14.94
CA GLY A 138 6.58 -20.78 15.08
C GLY A 138 5.67 -21.11 16.25
N GLU A 139 5.41 -20.19 17.17
CA GLU A 139 4.52 -20.40 18.31
C GLU A 139 3.04 -20.48 17.91
N TRP A 140 2.69 -19.99 16.74
CA TRP A 140 1.32 -19.89 16.27
C TRP A 140 1.18 -20.29 14.79
N PRO A 141 0.96 -21.58 14.50
CA PRO A 141 0.86 -22.07 13.11
C PRO A 141 -0.24 -21.40 12.27
N GLU A 142 -1.32 -20.90 12.92
CA GLU A 142 -2.38 -20.20 12.21
C GLU A 142 -1.90 -18.86 11.61
N PHE A 143 -0.88 -18.21 12.21
CA PHE A 143 -0.29 -17.00 11.67
C PHE A 143 0.23 -17.21 10.23
N GLN A 144 0.89 -18.36 9.99
CA GLN A 144 1.33 -18.73 8.64
C GLN A 144 0.16 -18.82 7.66
N LYS A 145 -0.98 -19.34 8.11
CA LYS A 145 -2.18 -19.41 7.26
C LYS A 145 -2.81 -18.03 7.02
N ILE A 146 -2.69 -17.14 7.99
CA ILE A 146 -3.19 -15.76 7.85
C ILE A 146 -2.31 -14.99 6.85
N VAL A 147 -0.99 -14.95 7.06
CA VAL A 147 -0.08 -14.10 6.26
C VAL A 147 0.47 -14.77 5.00
N GLY A 148 0.36 -16.09 4.90
CA GLY A 148 0.77 -16.85 3.71
C GLY A 148 2.21 -17.34 3.74
N ARG A 149 3.16 -16.53 4.13
CA ARG A 149 4.57 -16.87 4.25
C ARG A 149 5.14 -16.28 5.52
N VAL A 150 5.95 -17.07 6.22
CA VAL A 150 6.59 -16.68 7.47
C VAL A 150 8.08 -16.93 7.45
N TRP A 151 8.80 -16.14 8.22
CA TRP A 151 10.20 -16.38 8.52
C TRP A 151 10.29 -17.52 9.54
N HIS A 152 10.94 -18.62 9.14
CA HIS A 152 11.25 -19.73 10.03
C HIS A 152 12.76 -19.99 10.01
N GLY A 153 13.43 -19.60 11.07
CA GLY A 153 14.90 -19.58 11.16
C GLY A 153 15.55 -20.90 11.56
N ALA A 154 14.80 -22.02 11.67
CA ALA A 154 15.32 -23.30 12.12
C ALA A 154 15.04 -24.44 11.12
N GLY A 155 15.92 -25.45 11.11
CA GLY A 155 15.74 -26.66 10.31
C GLY A 155 16.17 -26.53 8.83
N PRO A 156 16.02 -27.63 8.05
CA PRO A 156 16.30 -27.64 6.62
C PRO A 156 15.40 -26.67 5.86
N GLY A 157 15.97 -25.89 4.92
CA GLY A 157 15.22 -24.89 4.17
C GLY A 157 14.79 -23.68 4.99
N LYS A 158 15.47 -23.42 6.11
CA LYS A 158 15.22 -22.25 6.95
C LYS A 158 15.25 -20.96 6.14
N ALA A 159 14.44 -20.00 6.55
CA ALA A 159 14.45 -18.65 5.99
C ALA A 159 15.82 -17.99 6.18
N GLN A 160 16.25 -17.26 5.17
CA GLN A 160 17.50 -16.53 5.12
C GLN A 160 17.27 -15.22 4.38
N HIS A 161 18.31 -14.41 4.29
CA HIS A 161 18.34 -13.24 3.42
C HIS A 161 19.70 -13.11 2.76
N ASP A 162 19.73 -12.48 1.59
CA ASP A 162 20.97 -12.02 0.99
C ASP A 162 21.60 -10.95 1.90
N PRO A 163 22.92 -10.76 1.85
CA PRO A 163 23.54 -9.60 2.48
C PRO A 163 22.84 -8.33 2.04
N ARG A 164 22.52 -7.46 3.03
CA ARG A 164 21.87 -6.18 2.76
C ARG A 164 22.61 -5.42 1.66
N GLY A 165 21.91 -5.04 0.62
CA GLY A 165 22.48 -4.38 -0.54
C GLY A 165 21.46 -4.04 -1.62
N PRO A 166 21.93 -3.52 -2.77
CA PRO A 166 21.05 -3.18 -3.88
C PRO A 166 20.59 -4.43 -4.64
N PHE A 167 19.29 -4.45 -5.00
CA PHE A 167 18.71 -5.43 -5.92
C PHE A 167 17.52 -4.84 -6.66
N THR A 168 17.14 -5.46 -7.76
CA THR A 168 15.99 -5.06 -8.57
C THR A 168 14.77 -5.86 -8.15
N VAL A 169 13.69 -5.16 -7.84
CA VAL A 169 12.36 -5.72 -7.63
C VAL A 169 11.60 -5.68 -8.96
N ARG A 170 11.12 -6.83 -9.40
CA ARG A 170 10.32 -6.98 -10.63
C ARG A 170 8.84 -7.07 -10.25
N ILE A 171 8.02 -6.25 -10.90
CA ILE A 171 6.56 -6.30 -10.77
C ILE A 171 6.02 -7.44 -11.62
N VAL A 172 5.39 -8.41 -10.96
CA VAL A 172 4.83 -9.62 -11.60
C VAL A 172 3.43 -9.37 -12.12
N ASP A 173 2.55 -8.85 -11.27
CA ASP A 173 1.20 -8.47 -11.67
C ASP A 173 1.09 -6.94 -11.73
N ARG A 174 1.03 -6.38 -12.94
CA ARG A 174 0.96 -4.93 -13.19
C ARG A 174 -0.48 -4.39 -13.17
N GLU A 175 -1.47 -5.29 -13.19
CA GLU A 175 -2.89 -4.92 -13.22
C GLU A 175 -3.52 -4.88 -11.83
N HIS A 176 -2.89 -5.53 -10.86
CA HIS A 176 -3.40 -5.54 -9.49
C HIS A 176 -3.43 -4.12 -8.91
N PRO A 177 -4.47 -3.72 -8.17
CA PRO A 177 -4.58 -2.36 -7.61
C PRO A 177 -3.38 -1.90 -6.77
N ILE A 178 -2.66 -2.83 -6.13
CA ILE A 178 -1.47 -2.53 -5.32
C ILE A 178 -0.25 -2.18 -6.17
N THR A 179 -0.13 -2.73 -7.36
CA THR A 179 1.06 -2.60 -8.22
C THR A 179 0.81 -1.79 -9.47
N ARG A 180 -0.45 -1.42 -9.73
CA ARG A 180 -0.81 -0.61 -10.89
C ARG A 180 -0.02 0.71 -10.90
N GLY A 181 0.60 0.98 -12.05
CA GLY A 181 1.42 2.18 -12.25
C GLY A 181 2.83 2.09 -11.65
N LEU A 182 3.22 0.94 -11.06
CA LEU A 182 4.60 0.68 -10.67
C LEU A 182 5.37 0.05 -11.83
N ALA A 183 6.60 0.52 -12.04
CA ALA A 183 7.61 -0.16 -12.85
C ALA A 183 8.49 -1.04 -11.97
N ASP A 184 9.32 -1.87 -12.60
CA ASP A 184 10.44 -2.53 -11.91
C ASP A 184 11.36 -1.46 -11.34
N PHE A 185 11.90 -1.69 -10.15
CA PHE A 185 12.70 -0.68 -9.45
C PHE A 185 13.86 -1.27 -8.68
N GLU A 186 14.88 -0.46 -8.45
CA GLU A 186 15.97 -0.81 -7.56
C GLU A 186 15.67 -0.34 -6.14
N THR A 187 16.08 -1.15 -5.17
CA THR A 187 16.06 -0.82 -3.75
C THR A 187 17.35 -1.27 -3.10
N THR A 188 17.65 -0.74 -1.91
CA THR A 188 18.70 -1.24 -1.03
C THR A 188 18.04 -1.79 0.22
N ASP A 189 18.03 -3.10 0.36
CA ASP A 189 17.29 -3.78 1.41
C ASP A 189 17.93 -5.15 1.72
N GLU A 190 17.31 -5.95 2.59
CA GLU A 190 17.56 -7.38 2.74
C GLU A 190 16.58 -8.16 1.87
N LEU A 191 17.11 -8.97 0.95
CA LEU A 191 16.29 -9.84 0.14
C LEU A 191 16.02 -11.14 0.90
N TYR A 192 14.82 -11.29 1.44
CA TYR A 192 14.42 -12.50 2.15
C TYR A 192 14.23 -13.68 1.21
N THR A 193 14.78 -14.83 1.60
CA THR A 193 14.72 -16.08 0.84
C THR A 193 14.12 -17.20 1.68
N CYS A 194 13.56 -18.20 1.02
CA CYS A 194 13.09 -19.43 1.68
C CYS A 194 12.04 -19.20 2.78
N LEU A 195 11.19 -18.18 2.65
CA LEU A 195 10.04 -18.05 3.54
C LEU A 195 9.14 -19.29 3.44
N THR A 196 8.67 -19.78 4.59
CA THR A 196 7.85 -21.00 4.65
C THR A 196 6.36 -20.70 4.58
N GLY A 197 5.60 -21.61 3.97
CA GLY A 197 4.15 -21.57 3.89
C GLY A 197 3.65 -22.19 2.59
N GLU A 198 2.59 -23.01 2.69
CA GLU A 198 2.05 -23.77 1.55
C GLU A 198 0.74 -23.19 1.01
N VAL A 199 0.08 -22.33 1.80
CA VAL A 199 -1.18 -21.74 1.35
C VAL A 199 -0.98 -20.88 0.10
N PRO A 200 -1.95 -20.85 -0.83
CA PRO A 200 -1.87 -20.02 -2.02
C PRO A 200 -1.69 -18.54 -1.69
N ILE A 201 -0.82 -17.88 -2.44
CA ILE A 201 -0.61 -16.43 -2.42
C ILE A 201 -0.76 -15.88 -3.84
N HIS A 202 -1.17 -14.63 -3.96
CA HIS A 202 -1.16 -13.90 -5.21
C HIS A 202 0.12 -13.05 -5.26
N LEU A 203 1.08 -13.46 -6.09
CA LEU A 203 2.38 -12.82 -6.19
C LEU A 203 2.27 -11.49 -6.95
N LEU A 204 2.74 -10.42 -6.33
CA LEU A 204 2.74 -9.06 -6.89
C LEU A 204 4.11 -8.61 -7.39
N ALA A 205 5.15 -8.93 -6.61
CA ALA A 205 6.51 -8.54 -6.92
C ALA A 205 7.50 -9.60 -6.43
N GLN A 206 8.61 -9.73 -7.13
CA GLN A 206 9.68 -10.68 -6.80
C GLN A 206 11.05 -10.09 -7.10
N ALA A 207 12.08 -10.68 -6.52
CA ALA A 207 13.47 -10.35 -6.83
C ALA A 207 14.33 -11.60 -6.86
N LYS A 208 15.40 -11.55 -7.67
CA LYS A 208 16.34 -12.65 -7.81
C LYS A 208 17.45 -12.53 -6.77
N SER A 209 17.57 -13.53 -5.90
CA SER A 209 18.67 -13.61 -4.95
C SER A 209 20.02 -13.76 -5.67
N LYS A 210 21.01 -13.04 -5.16
CA LYS A 210 22.41 -13.17 -5.62
C LYS A 210 23.10 -14.42 -5.05
N VAL A 211 22.55 -14.96 -3.95
CA VAL A 211 23.12 -16.11 -3.25
C VAL A 211 22.65 -17.43 -3.86
N ASP A 212 21.34 -17.65 -3.95
CA ASP A 212 20.79 -18.91 -4.44
C ASP A 212 20.32 -18.88 -5.90
N GLN A 213 20.37 -17.71 -6.54
CA GLN A 213 20.01 -17.48 -7.94
C GLN A 213 18.53 -17.76 -8.27
N ARG A 214 17.66 -17.83 -7.25
CA ARG A 214 16.21 -18.03 -7.38
C ARG A 214 15.47 -16.73 -7.25
N ASP A 215 14.25 -16.70 -7.80
CA ASP A 215 13.30 -15.63 -7.56
C ASP A 215 12.55 -15.87 -6.26
N HIS A 216 12.49 -14.83 -5.43
CA HIS A 216 11.78 -14.84 -4.15
C HIS A 216 10.69 -13.75 -4.12
N ALA A 217 9.58 -14.05 -3.45
CA ALA A 217 8.48 -13.10 -3.32
C ALA A 217 8.88 -11.90 -2.45
N MET A 218 8.75 -10.70 -3.01
CA MET A 218 8.98 -9.44 -2.29
C MET A 218 7.68 -8.79 -1.83
N ALA A 219 6.59 -9.01 -2.56
CA ALA A 219 5.26 -8.55 -2.18
C ALA A 219 4.20 -9.50 -2.72
N PHE A 220 3.18 -9.79 -1.93
CA PHE A 220 2.07 -10.64 -2.31
C PHE A 220 0.82 -10.36 -1.48
N THR A 221 -0.31 -10.86 -1.95
CA THR A 221 -1.58 -10.80 -1.24
C THR A 221 -2.20 -12.18 -1.07
N ARG A 222 -3.17 -12.23 -0.18
CA ARG A 222 -4.10 -13.34 -0.05
C ARG A 222 -5.37 -12.89 0.68
N ASP A 223 -6.40 -13.68 0.62
CA ASP A 223 -7.59 -13.51 1.45
C ASP A 223 -7.54 -14.46 2.65
N TYR A 224 -8.04 -14.01 3.80
CA TYR A 224 -8.27 -14.85 4.98
C TYR A 224 -9.66 -14.55 5.54
N GLY A 225 -10.56 -15.52 5.43
CA GLY A 225 -11.97 -15.27 5.70
C GLY A 225 -12.54 -14.21 4.75
N LYS A 226 -13.03 -13.10 5.30
CA LYS A 226 -13.49 -11.94 4.52
C LYS A 226 -12.44 -10.83 4.42
N GLY A 227 -11.30 -10.97 5.08
CA GLY A 227 -10.26 -9.96 5.15
C GLY A 227 -9.21 -10.12 4.06
N ARG A 228 -8.59 -9.01 3.73
CA ARG A 228 -7.51 -8.91 2.75
C ARG A 228 -6.18 -8.77 3.45
N VAL A 229 -5.22 -9.56 3.05
CA VAL A 229 -3.89 -9.58 3.64
C VAL A 229 -2.85 -9.21 2.59
N PHE A 230 -1.96 -8.31 2.93
CA PHE A 230 -0.79 -7.93 2.16
C PHE A 230 0.46 -8.18 2.98
N LEU A 231 1.46 -8.80 2.37
CA LEU A 231 2.79 -8.92 2.96
C LEU A 231 3.84 -8.42 1.98
N THR A 232 4.80 -7.67 2.51
CA THR A 232 6.04 -7.34 1.80
C THR A 232 7.24 -7.65 2.66
N THR A 233 8.28 -8.19 2.05
CA THR A 233 9.58 -8.43 2.70
C THR A 233 10.50 -7.21 2.60
N LEU A 234 10.06 -6.14 1.95
CA LEU A 234 10.79 -4.87 1.88
C LEU A 234 10.58 -4.07 3.17
N GLY A 235 11.62 -3.37 3.64
CA GLY A 235 11.49 -2.46 4.76
C GLY A 235 12.44 -2.66 5.94
N HIS A 236 13.63 -3.22 5.71
CA HIS A 236 14.63 -3.46 6.76
C HIS A 236 14.98 -2.18 7.53
N ASP A 237 15.17 -1.09 6.85
CA ASP A 237 15.50 0.22 7.43
C ASP A 237 14.88 1.38 6.62
N VAL A 238 15.08 2.62 7.08
CA VAL A 238 14.53 3.80 6.42
C VAL A 238 15.04 3.98 4.99
N LYS A 239 16.20 3.43 4.63
CA LYS A 239 16.75 3.51 3.29
C LYS A 239 15.92 2.70 2.28
N ALA A 240 15.33 1.60 2.70
CA ALA A 240 14.42 0.80 1.88
C ALA A 240 13.20 1.62 1.39
N PHE A 241 12.82 2.65 2.13
CA PHE A 241 11.68 3.53 1.82
C PHE A 241 12.05 4.78 1.01
N THR A 242 13.31 5.00 0.65
CA THR A 242 13.74 6.23 -0.03
C THR A 242 13.43 6.27 -1.52
N ASN A 243 13.21 5.12 -2.18
CA ASN A 243 12.73 5.09 -3.55
C ASN A 243 11.23 5.42 -3.63
N ALA A 244 10.76 5.91 -4.78
CA ALA A 244 9.36 6.30 -4.93
C ALA A 244 8.37 5.11 -4.93
N CYS A 245 8.84 3.93 -5.33
CA CYS A 245 7.98 2.76 -5.57
C CYS A 245 7.53 2.07 -4.28
N VAL A 246 8.41 1.91 -3.28
CA VAL A 246 8.04 1.26 -2.01
C VAL A 246 7.00 2.08 -1.24
N PRO A 247 7.12 3.41 -1.07
CA PRO A 247 6.05 4.21 -0.49
C PRO A 247 4.73 4.15 -1.26
N GLN A 248 4.78 4.12 -2.59
CA GLN A 248 3.56 3.98 -3.41
C GLN A 248 2.92 2.60 -3.21
N LEU A 249 3.72 1.53 -3.24
CA LEU A 249 3.27 0.15 -2.97
C LEU A 249 2.54 0.06 -1.63
N LEU A 250 3.11 0.64 -0.58
CA LEU A 250 2.53 0.61 0.78
C LEU A 250 1.21 1.38 0.87
N ARG A 251 1.11 2.57 0.26
CA ARG A 251 -0.16 3.32 0.23
C ARG A 251 -1.25 2.59 -0.54
N GLN A 252 -0.91 2.02 -1.69
CA GLN A 252 -1.86 1.23 -2.50
C GLN A 252 -2.28 -0.05 -1.76
N ALA A 253 -1.35 -0.71 -1.06
CA ALA A 253 -1.65 -1.87 -0.22
C ALA A 253 -2.59 -1.51 0.95
N CYS A 254 -2.37 -0.39 1.61
CA CYS A 254 -3.24 0.11 2.67
C CYS A 254 -4.68 0.34 2.16
N ALA A 255 -4.83 1.04 1.04
CA ALA A 255 -6.13 1.28 0.43
C ALA A 255 -6.82 -0.03 0.02
N TRP A 256 -6.10 -0.95 -0.60
CA TRP A 256 -6.63 -2.23 -1.04
C TRP A 256 -7.06 -3.12 0.14
N THR A 257 -6.24 -3.23 1.18
CA THR A 257 -6.55 -4.03 2.38
C THR A 257 -7.74 -3.47 3.14
N ALA A 258 -7.89 -2.15 3.17
CA ALA A 258 -9.06 -1.49 3.76
C ALA A 258 -10.37 -1.73 2.98
N GLY A 259 -10.30 -2.34 1.80
CA GLY A 259 -11.47 -2.50 0.94
C GLY A 259 -11.90 -1.20 0.24
N ALA A 260 -11.06 -0.15 0.26
CA ALA A 260 -11.36 1.08 -0.45
C ALA A 260 -11.47 0.82 -1.96
N LYS A 261 -12.49 1.37 -2.59
CA LYS A 261 -12.58 1.38 -4.06
C LYS A 261 -11.59 2.42 -4.57
N ASN A 262 -10.66 2.00 -5.42
CA ASN A 262 -9.75 2.89 -6.14
C ASN A 262 -10.51 3.68 -7.20
#